data_a6673e4d0aa6631853d22f77e83e6818
#
_entry.id   a6673e4d0aa6631853d22f77e83e6818
#
_cell.length_a   1.000
_cell.length_b   1.000
_cell.length_c   1.000
_cell.angle_alpha   90.00
_cell.angle_beta   90.00
_cell.angle_gamma   90.00
#
_symmetry.space_group_name_H-M   'P 1'
#
loop_
_entity.id
_entity.type
_entity.pdbx_description
1 polymer ?
#
loop_
_entity_poly.entity_id
_entity_poly.type
_entity_poly.pdbx_seq_one_letter_code
_entity_poly.pdbx_strand_id
1 'polypeptide(L)'
;MDRSTKIILRKIIIDFTCLFIVSIAVLLFFLYGKPYKRGFFCNDESLTHPFLPSTVTSAMLYIIGLFLPICTMLISEYLYTRNCKMDSSKIFFGYNIPPWAWSAYEKIGIFGFGAATNVLITDVAKYTIGRLRPHFITLCMPNVNCSLIENQHKYIENFTCTNNLTRSLLKEIRLSFPSGHSSFSAYTMIYLALYLQLRMTWKGSKLLKHFFQIGCLLMAWFTAMSRISDYKHHWSDVLAGSIIGTIVALVVANCVADLFKERRRFLTEEKHRAADYETEGGTQNELTGLRSAVTSYNGIERNENVI
;
A
#
# COMPACT_ATOMS: atom_id res chain seq x y z
N MET A 1 -3.20 -38.27 -4.53
CA MET A 1 -2.67 -36.89 -4.33
C MET A 1 -1.64 -36.99 -3.22
N ASP A 2 -0.41 -36.61 -3.52
CA ASP A 2 0.73 -36.67 -2.62
C ASP A 2 0.53 -35.70 -1.42
N ARG A 3 1.15 -36.04 -0.26
CA ARG A 3 1.05 -35.24 0.99
C ARG A 3 1.52 -33.80 0.80
N SER A 4 2.57 -33.60 0.02
CA SER A 4 3.10 -32.27 -0.32
C SER A 4 2.06 -31.42 -1.06
N THR A 5 1.46 -31.99 -2.12
CA THR A 5 0.40 -31.35 -2.92
C THR A 5 -0.81 -30.95 -2.07
N LYS A 6 -1.23 -31.82 -1.11
CA LYS A 6 -2.36 -31.49 -0.20
C LYS A 6 -2.07 -30.26 0.67
N ILE A 7 -0.85 -30.17 1.22
CA ILE A 7 -0.45 -29.04 2.08
C ILE A 7 -0.42 -27.74 1.28
N ILE A 8 0.20 -27.77 0.10
CA ILE A 8 0.31 -26.60 -0.79
C ILE A 8 -1.09 -26.15 -1.22
N LEU A 9 -1.94 -27.07 -1.67
CA LEU A 9 -3.30 -26.76 -2.11
C LEU A 9 -4.14 -26.14 -0.99
N ARG A 10 -4.06 -26.71 0.22
CA ARG A 10 -4.76 -26.15 1.39
C ARG A 10 -4.32 -24.71 1.66
N LYS A 11 -3.02 -24.43 1.61
CA LYS A 11 -2.49 -23.06 1.80
C LYS A 11 -3.06 -22.11 0.74
N ILE A 12 -2.95 -22.48 -0.54
CA ILE A 12 -3.47 -21.68 -1.65
C ILE A 12 -4.97 -21.39 -1.47
N ILE A 13 -5.78 -22.40 -1.14
CA ILE A 13 -7.22 -22.21 -0.94
C ILE A 13 -7.49 -21.22 0.21
N ILE A 14 -6.79 -21.34 1.33
CA ILE A 14 -6.98 -20.45 2.48
C ILE A 14 -6.59 -19.02 2.09
N ASP A 15 -5.44 -18.80 1.45
CA ASP A 15 -4.94 -17.49 1.04
C ASP A 15 -5.94 -16.80 0.09
N PHE A 16 -6.41 -17.55 -0.95
CA PHE A 16 -7.41 -17.02 -1.88
C PHE A 16 -8.76 -16.76 -1.20
N THR A 17 -9.19 -17.61 -0.26
CA THR A 17 -10.43 -17.40 0.48
C THR A 17 -10.36 -16.13 1.32
N CYS A 18 -9.26 -15.89 2.03
CA CYS A 18 -9.06 -14.66 2.81
C CYS A 18 -9.06 -13.41 1.91
N LEU A 19 -8.35 -13.45 0.79
CA LEU A 19 -8.33 -12.35 -0.18
C LEU A 19 -9.72 -12.10 -0.77
N PHE A 20 -10.45 -13.16 -1.11
CA PHE A 20 -11.79 -13.09 -1.67
C PHE A 20 -12.79 -12.47 -0.69
N ILE A 21 -12.76 -12.85 0.60
CA ILE A 21 -13.65 -12.29 1.64
C ILE A 21 -13.42 -10.78 1.76
N VAL A 22 -12.17 -10.32 1.83
CA VAL A 22 -11.86 -8.90 1.93
C VAL A 22 -12.29 -8.16 0.65
N SER A 23 -12.04 -8.74 -0.52
CA SER A 23 -12.41 -8.13 -1.81
C SER A 23 -13.93 -8.04 -1.99
N ILE A 24 -14.70 -9.05 -1.54
CA ILE A 24 -16.17 -8.99 -1.52
C ILE A 24 -16.65 -7.88 -0.59
N ALA A 25 -16.06 -7.73 0.59
CA ALA A 25 -16.45 -6.66 1.50
C ALA A 25 -16.26 -5.27 0.85
N VAL A 26 -15.13 -5.03 0.17
CA VAL A 26 -14.90 -3.80 -0.61
C VAL A 26 -15.97 -3.63 -1.70
N LEU A 27 -16.27 -4.69 -2.45
CA LEU A 27 -17.29 -4.66 -3.50
C LEU A 27 -18.68 -4.33 -2.96
N LEU A 28 -19.05 -4.88 -1.80
CA LEU A 28 -20.33 -4.59 -1.13
C LEU A 28 -20.42 -3.12 -0.71
N PHE A 29 -19.37 -2.52 -0.18
CA PHE A 29 -19.32 -1.08 0.12
C PHE A 29 -19.47 -0.26 -1.17
N PHE A 30 -18.81 -0.65 -2.24
CA PHE A 30 -18.91 0.05 -3.53
C PHE A 30 -20.32 0.00 -4.10
N LEU A 31 -20.98 -1.16 -4.12
CA LEU A 31 -22.30 -1.35 -4.74
C LEU A 31 -23.44 -0.83 -3.86
N TYR A 32 -23.44 -1.19 -2.57
CA TYR A 32 -24.59 -0.96 -1.68
C TYR A 32 -24.34 0.10 -0.62
N GLY A 33 -23.10 0.53 -0.41
CA GLY A 33 -22.74 1.50 0.61
C GLY A 33 -23.48 2.83 0.39
N LYS A 34 -24.11 3.33 1.45
CA LYS A 34 -24.75 4.65 1.50
C LYS A 34 -23.93 5.52 2.45
N PRO A 35 -23.37 6.66 1.98
CA PRO A 35 -22.61 7.55 2.86
C PRO A 35 -23.54 8.19 3.91
N TYR A 36 -23.00 8.42 5.11
CA TYR A 36 -23.69 9.18 6.12
C TYR A 36 -24.13 10.55 5.56
N LYS A 37 -25.37 10.94 5.81
CA LYS A 37 -25.92 12.21 5.37
C LYS A 37 -25.46 13.33 6.32
N ARG A 38 -24.43 14.06 5.92
CA ARG A 38 -23.89 15.18 6.67
C ARG A 38 -24.42 16.48 6.11
N GLY A 39 -24.76 17.43 7.01
CA GLY A 39 -25.13 18.80 6.67
C GLY A 39 -23.91 19.68 6.43
N PHE A 40 -24.15 20.97 6.18
CA PHE A 40 -23.12 21.98 5.94
C PHE A 40 -23.54 23.34 6.54
N PHE A 41 -22.56 24.26 6.64
CA PHE A 41 -22.82 25.66 6.95
C PHE A 41 -22.69 26.49 5.66
N CYS A 42 -23.57 27.48 5.47
CA CYS A 42 -23.55 28.35 4.30
C CYS A 42 -22.27 29.18 4.15
N ASN A 43 -21.63 29.51 5.27
CA ASN A 43 -20.37 30.28 5.34
C ASN A 43 -19.11 29.41 5.31
N ASP A 44 -19.22 28.12 5.01
CA ASP A 44 -18.07 27.23 4.91
C ASP A 44 -17.40 27.37 3.53
N GLU A 45 -16.41 28.25 3.46
CA GLU A 45 -15.63 28.51 2.23
C GLU A 45 -14.90 27.26 1.73
N SER A 46 -14.60 26.31 2.61
CA SER A 46 -13.89 25.09 2.25
C SER A 46 -14.69 24.16 1.32
N LEU A 47 -15.99 24.41 1.15
CA LEU A 47 -16.90 23.62 0.30
C LEU A 47 -17.29 24.30 -1.03
N THR A 48 -16.74 25.49 -1.31
CA THR A 48 -17.11 26.33 -2.48
C THR A 48 -16.11 26.26 -3.62
N HIS A 49 -15.11 25.41 -3.53
CA HIS A 49 -14.08 25.28 -4.56
C HIS A 49 -14.62 24.78 -5.91
N PRO A 50 -13.94 25.09 -7.03
CA PRO A 50 -14.33 24.61 -8.34
C PRO A 50 -14.13 23.09 -8.48
N PHE A 51 -14.93 22.47 -9.34
CA PHE A 51 -14.75 21.07 -9.72
C PHE A 51 -13.72 20.97 -10.84
N LEU A 52 -12.52 20.46 -10.52
CA LEU A 52 -11.43 20.26 -11.46
C LEU A 52 -11.31 18.79 -11.89
N PRO A 53 -10.74 18.49 -13.07
CA PRO A 53 -10.36 17.13 -13.44
C PRO A 53 -9.31 16.59 -12.48
N SER A 54 -9.15 15.27 -12.41
CA SER A 54 -8.15 14.63 -11.55
C SER A 54 -6.81 14.54 -12.26
N THR A 55 -5.75 15.12 -11.71
CA THR A 55 -4.36 14.97 -12.18
C THR A 55 -3.93 13.50 -12.15
N VAL A 56 -4.19 12.81 -11.04
CA VAL A 56 -4.00 11.36 -10.93
C VAL A 56 -5.39 10.70 -10.95
N THR A 57 -5.70 10.01 -12.03
CA THR A 57 -6.97 9.27 -12.15
C THR A 57 -6.94 7.98 -11.32
N SER A 58 -8.12 7.43 -10.99
CA SER A 58 -8.19 6.16 -10.27
C SER A 58 -7.57 5.01 -11.07
N ALA A 59 -7.70 5.02 -12.40
CA ALA A 59 -7.06 4.02 -13.26
C ALA A 59 -5.53 4.08 -13.17
N MET A 60 -4.94 5.27 -13.29
CA MET A 60 -3.48 5.46 -13.13
C MET A 60 -3.02 5.01 -11.75
N LEU A 61 -3.77 5.37 -10.70
CA LEU A 61 -3.44 4.99 -9.33
C LEU A 61 -3.35 3.47 -9.15
N TYR A 62 -4.39 2.73 -9.60
CA TYR A 62 -4.42 1.28 -9.46
C TYR A 62 -3.42 0.58 -10.39
N ILE A 63 -3.26 1.02 -11.63
CA ILE A 63 -2.30 0.44 -12.56
C ILE A 63 -0.87 0.61 -12.01
N ILE A 64 -0.46 1.82 -11.68
CA ILE A 64 0.90 2.07 -11.17
C ILE A 64 1.10 1.43 -9.80
N GLY A 65 0.12 1.61 -8.89
CA GLY A 65 0.22 1.12 -7.52
C GLY A 65 0.21 -0.41 -7.37
N LEU A 66 -0.31 -1.16 -8.34
CA LEU A 66 -0.26 -2.62 -8.33
C LEU A 66 0.83 -3.16 -9.26
N PHE A 67 0.89 -2.68 -10.51
CA PHE A 67 1.79 -3.24 -11.50
C PHE A 67 3.26 -3.01 -11.15
N LEU A 68 3.63 -1.81 -10.74
CA LEU A 68 5.03 -1.49 -10.39
C LEU A 68 5.55 -2.37 -9.22
N PRO A 69 4.84 -2.49 -8.06
CA PRO A 69 5.28 -3.40 -6.99
C PRO A 69 5.32 -4.86 -7.43
N ILE A 70 4.31 -5.36 -8.14
CA ILE A 70 4.25 -6.75 -8.59
C ILE A 70 5.42 -7.08 -9.51
N CYS A 71 5.69 -6.26 -10.52
CA CYS A 71 6.83 -6.46 -11.42
C CYS A 71 8.16 -6.41 -10.67
N THR A 72 8.31 -5.45 -9.75
CA THR A 72 9.53 -5.35 -8.94
C THR A 72 9.73 -6.57 -8.05
N MET A 73 8.65 -7.10 -7.44
CA MET A 73 8.71 -8.33 -6.63
C MET A 73 9.09 -9.54 -7.47
N LEU A 74 8.49 -9.72 -8.64
CA LEU A 74 8.82 -10.83 -9.56
C LEU A 74 10.31 -10.81 -9.95
N ILE A 75 10.81 -9.67 -10.37
CA ILE A 75 12.21 -9.50 -10.78
C ILE A 75 13.14 -9.73 -9.57
N SER A 76 12.83 -9.14 -8.43
CA SER A 76 13.64 -9.26 -7.22
C SER A 76 13.71 -10.70 -6.71
N GLU A 77 12.60 -11.44 -6.66
CA GLU A 77 12.58 -12.84 -6.21
C GLU A 77 13.32 -13.76 -7.19
N TYR A 78 13.18 -13.51 -8.49
CA TYR A 78 13.95 -14.23 -9.49
C TYR A 78 15.47 -14.04 -9.31
N LEU A 79 15.92 -12.78 -9.18
CA LEU A 79 17.35 -12.47 -8.98
C LEU A 79 17.87 -12.97 -7.65
N TYR A 80 17.09 -12.84 -6.58
CA TYR A 80 17.45 -13.30 -5.24
C TYR A 80 17.67 -14.81 -5.20
N THR A 81 16.72 -15.58 -5.72
CA THR A 81 16.79 -17.05 -5.72
C THR A 81 17.93 -17.58 -6.58
N ARG A 82 18.19 -16.91 -7.73
CA ARG A 82 19.31 -17.26 -8.60
C ARG A 82 20.66 -17.07 -7.89
N ASN A 83 20.80 -16.01 -7.09
CA ASN A 83 22.06 -15.70 -6.41
C ASN A 83 22.28 -16.53 -5.14
N CYS A 84 21.21 -16.97 -4.46
CA CYS A 84 21.30 -17.65 -3.17
C CYS A 84 21.30 -19.18 -3.27
N LYS A 85 21.25 -19.79 -4.49
CA LYS A 85 21.18 -21.25 -4.74
C LYS A 85 20.22 -21.97 -3.77
N MET A 86 19.01 -21.45 -3.61
CA MET A 86 17.99 -22.07 -2.76
C MET A 86 17.47 -23.35 -3.43
N ASP A 87 17.81 -24.49 -2.87
CA ASP A 87 17.52 -25.83 -3.43
C ASP A 87 16.17 -26.42 -2.95
N SER A 88 15.27 -25.61 -2.44
CA SER A 88 13.97 -26.09 -1.95
C SER A 88 12.89 -25.99 -3.02
N SER A 89 12.98 -26.84 -4.06
CA SER A 89 11.89 -27.00 -5.02
C SER A 89 10.69 -27.68 -4.35
N LYS A 90 9.49 -27.10 -4.49
CA LYS A 90 8.24 -27.71 -4.02
C LYS A 90 7.59 -28.48 -5.15
N ILE A 91 7.12 -29.70 -4.85
CA ILE A 91 6.42 -30.54 -5.83
C ILE A 91 4.92 -30.31 -5.70
N PHE A 92 4.27 -29.90 -6.79
CA PHE A 92 2.84 -29.68 -6.88
C PHE A 92 2.28 -30.42 -8.10
N PHE A 93 1.40 -31.39 -7.90
CA PHE A 93 0.86 -32.28 -8.94
C PHE A 93 1.94 -32.93 -9.82
N GLY A 94 3.09 -33.30 -9.22
CA GLY A 94 4.20 -33.89 -9.97
C GLY A 94 5.12 -32.92 -10.69
N TYR A 95 4.82 -31.61 -10.68
CA TYR A 95 5.66 -30.57 -11.26
C TYR A 95 6.51 -29.91 -10.19
N ASN A 96 7.77 -29.67 -10.49
CA ASN A 96 8.67 -28.91 -9.63
C ASN A 96 8.39 -27.42 -9.79
N ILE A 97 7.88 -26.76 -8.73
CA ILE A 97 7.72 -25.31 -8.68
C ILE A 97 9.10 -24.71 -8.39
N PRO A 98 9.61 -23.81 -9.26
CA PRO A 98 10.87 -23.14 -8.99
C PRO A 98 10.76 -22.27 -7.71
N PRO A 99 11.79 -22.24 -6.85
CA PRO A 99 11.75 -21.54 -5.55
C PRO A 99 11.36 -20.05 -5.67
N TRP A 100 11.82 -19.37 -6.73
CA TRP A 100 11.47 -17.97 -6.98
C TRP A 100 9.98 -17.75 -7.21
N ALA A 101 9.33 -18.65 -7.93
CA ALA A 101 7.90 -18.52 -8.24
C ALA A 101 7.04 -18.72 -6.98
N TRP A 102 7.42 -19.65 -6.12
CA TRP A 102 6.74 -19.82 -4.83
C TRP A 102 6.92 -18.61 -3.91
N SER A 103 8.16 -18.10 -3.80
CA SER A 103 8.44 -16.91 -3.00
C SER A 103 7.71 -15.66 -3.54
N ALA A 104 7.69 -15.48 -4.85
CA ALA A 104 6.93 -14.40 -5.50
C ALA A 104 5.43 -14.51 -5.21
N TYR A 105 4.84 -15.73 -5.32
CA TYR A 105 3.44 -15.98 -4.97
C TYR A 105 3.12 -15.52 -3.54
N GLU A 106 3.94 -15.92 -2.56
CA GLU A 106 3.74 -15.54 -1.16
C GLU A 106 3.81 -14.01 -0.96
N LYS A 107 4.84 -13.36 -1.50
CA LYS A 107 5.03 -11.91 -1.34
C LYS A 107 3.96 -11.09 -2.05
N ILE A 108 3.59 -11.45 -3.27
CA ILE A 108 2.54 -10.78 -4.04
C ILE A 108 1.17 -11.01 -3.41
N GLY A 109 0.88 -12.23 -2.93
CA GLY A 109 -0.36 -12.54 -2.24
C GLY A 109 -0.57 -11.71 -0.98
N ILE A 110 0.47 -11.59 -0.14
CA ILE A 110 0.45 -10.76 1.07
C ILE A 110 0.30 -9.28 0.72
N PHE A 111 1.04 -8.79 -0.28
CA PHE A 111 0.90 -7.42 -0.77
C PHE A 111 -0.53 -7.12 -1.25
N GLY A 112 -1.11 -8.03 -2.04
CA GLY A 112 -2.49 -7.90 -2.54
C GLY A 112 -3.53 -7.91 -1.42
N PHE A 113 -3.36 -8.79 -0.43
CA PHE A 113 -4.22 -8.83 0.76
C PHE A 113 -4.15 -7.51 1.55
N GLY A 114 -2.96 -6.97 1.77
CA GLY A 114 -2.78 -5.69 2.44
C GLY A 114 -3.37 -4.53 1.63
N ALA A 115 -3.27 -4.53 0.29
CA ALA A 115 -3.89 -3.54 -0.58
C ALA A 115 -5.42 -3.55 -0.45
N ALA A 116 -6.05 -4.73 -0.50
CA ALA A 116 -7.48 -4.89 -0.31
C ALA A 116 -7.93 -4.45 1.09
N THR A 117 -7.18 -4.82 2.12
CA THR A 117 -7.44 -4.41 3.52
C THR A 117 -7.35 -2.90 3.68
N ASN A 118 -6.36 -2.26 3.07
CA ASN A 118 -6.20 -0.80 3.10
C ASN A 118 -7.40 -0.08 2.45
N VAL A 119 -7.88 -0.59 1.32
CA VAL A 119 -9.09 -0.07 0.66
C VAL A 119 -10.31 -0.25 1.56
N LEU A 120 -10.48 -1.44 2.16
CA LEU A 120 -11.61 -1.71 3.06
C LEU A 120 -11.63 -0.77 4.26
N ILE A 121 -10.50 -0.59 4.96
CA ILE A 121 -10.40 0.34 6.10
C ILE A 121 -10.78 1.76 5.68
N THR A 122 -10.28 2.20 4.52
CA THR A 122 -10.55 3.52 3.97
C THR A 122 -12.04 3.68 3.63
N ASP A 123 -12.66 2.67 3.04
CA ASP A 123 -14.08 2.72 2.66
C ASP A 123 -15.00 2.68 3.88
N VAL A 124 -14.71 1.84 4.88
CA VAL A 124 -15.46 1.87 6.16
C VAL A 124 -15.48 3.28 6.74
N ALA A 125 -14.32 3.95 6.83
CA ALA A 125 -14.24 5.30 7.35
C ALA A 125 -14.98 6.32 6.46
N LYS A 126 -14.89 6.22 5.12
CA LYS A 126 -15.58 7.11 4.18
C LYS A 126 -17.09 7.07 4.36
N TYR A 127 -17.67 5.87 4.38
CA TYR A 127 -19.11 5.71 4.48
C TYR A 127 -19.67 6.08 5.85
N THR A 128 -18.88 5.84 6.91
CA THR A 128 -19.28 6.17 8.29
C THR A 128 -19.24 7.67 8.54
N ILE A 129 -18.23 8.38 8.02
CA ILE A 129 -18.05 9.82 8.31
C ILE A 129 -18.84 10.70 7.36
N GLY A 130 -18.96 10.33 6.09
CA GLY A 130 -19.78 11.05 5.11
C GLY A 130 -19.35 12.52 4.90
N ARG A 131 -18.04 12.85 5.01
CA ARG A 131 -17.54 14.22 4.87
C ARG A 131 -17.76 14.74 3.45
N LEU A 132 -18.25 15.98 3.35
CA LEU A 132 -18.44 16.66 2.08
C LEU A 132 -17.09 17.03 1.45
N ARG A 133 -17.00 16.98 0.11
CA ARG A 133 -15.79 17.37 -0.63
C ARG A 133 -15.69 18.88 -0.82
N PRO A 134 -14.48 19.43 -1.07
CA PRO A 134 -14.28 20.87 -1.26
C PRO A 134 -15.14 21.52 -2.35
N HIS A 135 -15.51 20.78 -3.39
CA HIS A 135 -16.37 21.25 -4.49
C HIS A 135 -17.85 20.90 -4.32
N PHE A 136 -18.28 20.63 -3.07
CA PHE A 136 -19.66 20.18 -2.80
C PHE A 136 -20.72 21.20 -3.21
N ILE A 137 -20.60 22.46 -2.74
CA ILE A 137 -21.60 23.49 -3.01
C ILE A 137 -21.68 23.79 -4.50
N THR A 138 -20.55 23.87 -5.18
CA THR A 138 -20.46 24.13 -6.62
C THR A 138 -21.16 23.04 -7.46
N LEU A 139 -21.04 21.77 -7.07
CA LEU A 139 -21.71 20.68 -7.80
C LEU A 139 -23.16 20.46 -7.36
N CYS A 140 -23.43 20.44 -6.06
CA CYS A 140 -24.76 20.14 -5.54
C CYS A 140 -25.76 21.26 -5.81
N MET A 141 -25.32 22.55 -5.74
CA MET A 141 -26.21 23.72 -5.78
C MET A 141 -27.43 23.48 -4.86
N PRO A 142 -27.21 23.41 -3.52
CA PRO A 142 -28.28 23.06 -2.60
C PRO A 142 -29.44 24.05 -2.69
N ASN A 143 -30.67 23.57 -2.58
CA ASN A 143 -31.90 24.37 -2.62
C ASN A 143 -32.10 25.26 -1.37
N VAL A 144 -31.03 25.86 -0.91
CA VAL A 144 -30.97 26.71 0.29
C VAL A 144 -30.47 28.07 -0.08
N ASN A 145 -31.20 29.11 0.30
CA ASN A 145 -30.74 30.48 0.09
C ASN A 145 -29.76 30.88 1.20
N CYS A 146 -28.46 30.82 0.90
CA CYS A 146 -27.39 31.18 1.81
C CYS A 146 -27.22 32.69 2.02
N SER A 147 -27.91 33.55 1.24
CA SER A 147 -27.88 35.00 1.44
C SER A 147 -28.78 35.47 2.61
N LEU A 148 -29.68 34.60 3.07
CA LEU A 148 -30.54 34.90 4.22
C LEU A 148 -29.73 34.83 5.51
N ILE A 149 -29.81 35.85 6.35
CA ILE A 149 -29.10 35.96 7.65
C ILE A 149 -29.41 34.74 8.53
N GLU A 150 -30.64 34.24 8.50
CA GLU A 150 -31.07 33.06 9.25
C GLU A 150 -30.31 31.76 8.89
N ASN A 151 -29.79 31.67 7.68
CA ASN A 151 -29.10 30.48 7.18
C ASN A 151 -27.56 30.59 7.29
N GLN A 152 -27.01 31.78 7.48
CA GLN A 152 -25.55 31.99 7.50
C GLN A 152 -24.81 31.24 8.60
N HIS A 153 -25.44 31.12 9.78
CA HIS A 153 -24.85 30.47 10.96
C HIS A 153 -25.54 29.18 11.35
N LYS A 154 -26.52 28.73 10.55
CA LYS A 154 -27.29 27.52 10.82
C LYS A 154 -26.66 26.30 10.17
N TYR A 155 -26.58 25.20 10.92
CA TYR A 155 -26.22 23.90 10.35
C TYR A 155 -27.41 23.33 9.57
N ILE A 156 -27.21 23.11 8.28
CA ILE A 156 -28.28 22.72 7.34
C ILE A 156 -28.13 21.24 7.04
N GLU A 157 -29.05 20.44 7.55
CA GLU A 157 -29.07 18.99 7.34
C GLU A 157 -30.00 18.56 6.20
N ASN A 158 -31.19 19.25 6.12
CA ASN A 158 -32.21 18.91 5.15
C ASN A 158 -32.10 19.81 3.92
N PHE A 159 -31.54 19.27 2.87
CA PHE A 159 -31.41 19.94 1.58
C PHE A 159 -31.42 18.92 0.43
N THR A 160 -31.75 19.38 -0.75
CA THR A 160 -31.65 18.62 -2.01
C THR A 160 -30.73 19.34 -2.97
N CYS A 161 -30.01 18.59 -3.78
CA CYS A 161 -29.22 19.16 -4.86
C CYS A 161 -30.13 19.52 -6.03
N THR A 162 -30.04 20.77 -6.51
CA THR A 162 -30.83 21.24 -7.66
C THR A 162 -30.17 20.88 -8.98
N ASN A 163 -28.87 20.69 -8.99
CA ASN A 163 -28.13 20.29 -10.19
C ASN A 163 -28.42 18.82 -10.54
N ASN A 164 -28.58 18.55 -11.84
CA ASN A 164 -28.88 17.20 -12.33
C ASN A 164 -27.64 16.31 -12.39
N LEU A 165 -27.20 15.82 -11.22
CA LEU A 165 -26.02 15.00 -11.05
C LEU A 165 -26.34 13.51 -11.18
N THR A 166 -25.39 12.74 -11.71
CA THR A 166 -25.48 11.27 -11.69
C THR A 166 -25.46 10.75 -10.25
N ARG A 167 -26.12 9.60 -10.00
CA ARG A 167 -26.13 8.95 -8.67
C ARG A 167 -24.72 8.69 -8.14
N SER A 168 -23.78 8.34 -9.02
CA SER A 168 -22.39 8.11 -8.67
C SER A 168 -21.73 9.39 -8.14
N LEU A 169 -21.92 10.51 -8.82
CA LEU A 169 -21.32 11.79 -8.43
C LEU A 169 -21.95 12.33 -7.13
N LEU A 170 -23.28 12.19 -6.98
CA LEU A 170 -23.97 12.52 -5.71
C LEU A 170 -23.47 11.72 -4.51
N LYS A 171 -23.06 10.46 -4.73
CA LYS A 171 -22.42 9.62 -3.71
C LYS A 171 -21.00 10.10 -3.45
N GLU A 172 -20.25 10.38 -4.51
CA GLU A 172 -18.82 10.75 -4.44
C GLU A 172 -18.56 12.05 -3.70
N ILE A 173 -19.41 13.09 -3.90
CA ILE A 173 -19.27 14.40 -3.22
C ILE A 173 -19.42 14.32 -1.68
N ARG A 174 -19.90 13.18 -1.14
CA ARG A 174 -20.05 12.89 0.30
C ARG A 174 -18.99 11.95 0.85
N LEU A 175 -17.98 11.56 0.06
CA LEU A 175 -16.97 10.59 0.43
C LEU A 175 -15.56 11.24 0.41
N SER A 176 -15.40 12.35 1.17
CA SER A 176 -14.11 13.06 1.23
C SER A 176 -13.12 12.42 2.20
N PHE A 177 -13.52 12.08 3.42
CA PHE A 177 -12.61 11.61 4.46
C PHE A 177 -12.68 10.09 4.66
N PRO A 178 -11.53 9.41 4.74
CA PRO A 178 -10.19 9.85 4.36
C PRO A 178 -9.95 9.75 2.85
N SER A 179 -8.84 10.33 2.35
CA SER A 179 -8.49 10.25 0.93
C SER A 179 -8.02 8.84 0.54
N GLY A 180 -8.78 8.20 -0.36
CA GLY A 180 -8.43 6.86 -0.86
C GLY A 180 -7.19 6.85 -1.76
N HIS A 181 -6.98 7.89 -2.57
CA HIS A 181 -5.78 8.04 -3.39
C HIS A 181 -4.52 8.14 -2.52
N SER A 182 -4.57 8.95 -1.46
CA SER A 182 -3.44 9.13 -0.54
C SER A 182 -3.16 7.85 0.25
N SER A 183 -4.20 7.18 0.74
CA SER A 183 -4.06 5.93 1.50
C SER A 183 -3.49 4.81 0.63
N PHE A 184 -4.04 4.62 -0.57
CA PHE A 184 -3.59 3.55 -1.46
C PHE A 184 -2.18 3.79 -2.00
N SER A 185 -1.84 5.01 -2.42
CA SER A 185 -0.49 5.33 -2.89
C SER A 185 0.55 5.22 -1.77
N ALA A 186 0.23 5.68 -0.56
CA ALA A 186 1.10 5.52 0.61
C ALA A 186 1.33 4.04 0.91
N TYR A 187 0.27 3.22 0.96
CA TYR A 187 0.40 1.78 1.19
C TYR A 187 1.33 1.13 0.16
N THR A 188 1.01 1.29 -1.13
CA THR A 188 1.72 0.56 -2.20
C THR A 188 3.17 0.98 -2.34
N MET A 189 3.45 2.27 -2.26
CA MET A 189 4.80 2.80 -2.46
C MET A 189 5.69 2.65 -1.23
N ILE A 190 5.15 2.81 -0.01
CA ILE A 190 5.91 2.56 1.21
C ILE A 190 6.20 1.07 1.38
N TYR A 191 5.21 0.20 1.12
CA TYR A 191 5.45 -1.25 1.13
C TYR A 191 6.55 -1.64 0.13
N LEU A 192 6.51 -1.09 -1.10
CA LEU A 192 7.55 -1.34 -2.10
C LEU A 192 8.92 -0.82 -1.64
N ALA A 193 8.99 0.37 -1.05
CA ALA A 193 10.25 0.92 -0.52
C ALA A 193 10.84 0.04 0.60
N LEU A 194 10.00 -0.47 1.51
CA LEU A 194 10.39 -1.43 2.55
C LEU A 194 10.84 -2.76 1.95
N TYR A 195 10.09 -3.28 0.98
CA TYR A 195 10.44 -4.50 0.27
C TYR A 195 11.82 -4.39 -0.39
N LEU A 196 12.09 -3.30 -1.12
CA LEU A 196 13.40 -3.02 -1.71
C LEU A 196 14.50 -2.94 -0.66
N GLN A 197 14.24 -2.30 0.48
CA GLN A 197 15.20 -2.20 1.59
C GLN A 197 15.61 -3.58 2.11
N LEU A 198 14.64 -4.47 2.26
CA LEU A 198 14.83 -5.73 2.95
C LEU A 198 15.26 -6.88 2.01
N ARG A 199 14.86 -6.82 0.75
CA ARG A 199 15.05 -7.92 -0.22
C ARG A 199 16.11 -7.65 -1.28
N MET A 200 16.35 -6.39 -1.63
CA MET A 200 17.34 -6.06 -2.65
C MET A 200 18.76 -6.09 -2.08
N THR A 201 19.49 -7.17 -2.39
CA THR A 201 20.87 -7.43 -1.93
C THR A 201 21.92 -7.06 -2.98
N TRP A 202 21.70 -6.02 -3.76
CA TRP A 202 22.64 -5.63 -4.83
C TRP A 202 23.97 -5.11 -4.25
N LYS A 203 25.06 -5.78 -4.62
CA LYS A 203 26.44 -5.43 -4.17
C LYS A 203 27.08 -4.30 -5.00
N GLY A 204 26.52 -3.94 -6.17
CA GLY A 204 27.17 -3.01 -7.11
C GLY A 204 27.04 -1.53 -6.74
N SER A 205 25.84 -1.03 -6.44
CA SER A 205 25.62 0.38 -6.10
C SER A 205 24.68 0.55 -4.92
N LYS A 206 25.19 1.13 -3.83
CA LYS A 206 24.38 1.45 -2.64
C LYS A 206 23.30 2.51 -2.97
N LEU A 207 23.64 3.49 -3.82
CA LEU A 207 22.75 4.61 -4.16
C LEU A 207 21.56 4.18 -5.00
N LEU A 208 21.69 3.19 -5.86
CA LEU A 208 20.62 2.76 -6.77
C LEU A 208 19.36 2.33 -6.01
N LYS A 209 19.53 1.57 -4.92
CA LYS A 209 18.42 1.17 -4.06
C LYS A 209 17.69 2.37 -3.46
N HIS A 210 18.44 3.30 -2.89
CA HIS A 210 17.87 4.51 -2.30
C HIS A 210 17.22 5.43 -3.33
N PHE A 211 17.76 5.49 -4.55
CA PHE A 211 17.14 6.20 -5.67
C PHE A 211 15.73 5.66 -5.97
N PHE A 212 15.57 4.34 -6.07
CA PHE A 212 14.23 3.74 -6.27
C PHE A 212 13.30 3.99 -5.08
N GLN A 213 13.81 3.90 -3.85
CA GLN A 213 13.02 4.19 -2.65
C GLN A 213 12.52 5.64 -2.63
N ILE A 214 13.39 6.60 -2.92
CA ILE A 214 13.01 8.02 -3.04
C ILE A 214 11.96 8.20 -4.13
N GLY A 215 12.13 7.54 -5.29
CA GLY A 215 11.15 7.57 -6.37
C GLY A 215 9.76 7.07 -5.92
N CYS A 216 9.70 5.98 -5.17
CA CYS A 216 8.45 5.49 -4.58
C CYS A 216 7.81 6.52 -3.64
N LEU A 217 8.59 7.10 -2.73
CA LEU A 217 8.09 8.10 -1.78
C LEU A 217 7.60 9.36 -2.49
N LEU A 218 8.31 9.82 -3.52
CA LEU A 218 7.90 10.96 -4.34
C LEU A 218 6.61 10.70 -5.11
N MET A 219 6.39 9.50 -5.65
CA MET A 219 5.13 9.12 -6.30
C MET A 219 3.96 9.15 -5.31
N ALA A 220 4.13 8.60 -4.10
CA ALA A 220 3.11 8.67 -3.06
C ALA A 220 2.80 10.13 -2.66
N TRP A 221 3.85 10.93 -2.45
CA TRP A 221 3.73 12.34 -2.12
C TRP A 221 3.03 13.14 -3.21
N PHE A 222 3.45 12.99 -4.47
CA PHE A 222 2.81 13.65 -5.62
C PHE A 222 1.33 13.31 -5.73
N THR A 223 0.99 12.02 -5.60
CA THR A 223 -0.41 11.58 -5.61
C THR A 223 -1.20 12.23 -4.48
N ALA A 224 -0.65 12.29 -3.27
CA ALA A 224 -1.29 12.92 -2.12
C ALA A 224 -1.52 14.42 -2.34
N MET A 225 -0.49 15.16 -2.78
CA MET A 225 -0.57 16.60 -3.01
C MET A 225 -1.53 16.94 -4.16
N SER A 226 -1.57 16.16 -5.23
CA SER A 226 -2.50 16.37 -6.33
C SER A 226 -3.97 16.36 -5.88
N ARG A 227 -4.33 15.65 -4.80
CA ARG A 227 -5.72 15.65 -4.28
C ARG A 227 -6.13 16.97 -3.68
N ILE A 228 -5.17 17.72 -3.10
CA ILE A 228 -5.39 19.05 -2.55
C ILE A 228 -5.51 20.05 -3.71
N SER A 229 -4.54 20.04 -4.63
CA SER A 229 -4.49 20.95 -5.78
C SER A 229 -5.71 20.79 -6.72
N ASP A 230 -6.23 19.59 -6.87
CA ASP A 230 -7.42 19.29 -7.67
C ASP A 230 -8.74 19.58 -6.91
N TYR A 231 -8.69 20.09 -5.67
CA TYR A 231 -9.85 20.29 -4.79
C TYR A 231 -10.73 19.04 -4.60
N LYS A 232 -10.12 17.84 -4.68
CA LYS A 232 -10.85 16.58 -4.48
C LYS A 232 -11.00 16.23 -3.01
N HIS A 233 -10.04 16.66 -2.17
CA HIS A 233 -9.98 16.38 -0.74
C HIS A 233 -9.42 17.59 0.03
N HIS A 234 -9.81 17.72 1.28
CA HIS A 234 -9.18 18.65 2.21
C HIS A 234 -7.79 18.10 2.62
N TRP A 235 -6.88 18.97 3.03
CA TRP A 235 -5.54 18.57 3.47
C TRP A 235 -5.57 17.51 4.59
N SER A 236 -6.54 17.64 5.52
CA SER A 236 -6.73 16.68 6.63
C SER A 236 -7.18 15.29 6.16
N ASP A 237 -7.97 15.19 5.06
CA ASP A 237 -8.37 13.92 4.46
C ASP A 237 -7.16 13.22 3.83
N VAL A 238 -6.27 14.01 3.23
CA VAL A 238 -5.03 13.54 2.60
C VAL A 238 -4.05 13.06 3.66
N LEU A 239 -3.87 13.83 4.73
CA LEU A 239 -3.01 13.45 5.86
C LEU A 239 -3.49 12.15 6.51
N ALA A 240 -4.79 12.08 6.85
CA ALA A 240 -5.37 10.87 7.45
C ALA A 240 -5.22 9.66 6.53
N GLY A 241 -5.49 9.81 5.22
CA GLY A 241 -5.28 8.76 4.24
C GLY A 241 -3.82 8.28 4.19
N SER A 242 -2.86 9.20 4.12
CA SER A 242 -1.43 8.87 4.10
C SER A 242 -0.99 8.13 5.36
N ILE A 243 -1.47 8.52 6.54
CA ILE A 243 -1.20 7.84 7.81
C ILE A 243 -1.77 6.41 7.79
N ILE A 244 -3.02 6.23 7.38
CA ILE A 244 -3.65 4.91 7.29
C ILE A 244 -2.83 4.00 6.36
N GLY A 245 -2.51 4.47 5.14
CA GLY A 245 -1.73 3.70 4.19
C GLY A 245 -0.35 3.31 4.72
N THR A 246 0.33 4.23 5.41
CA THR A 246 1.65 3.99 6.03
C THR A 246 1.55 2.93 7.14
N ILE A 247 0.58 3.05 8.04
CA ILE A 247 0.37 2.09 9.13
C ILE A 247 0.10 0.69 8.57
N VAL A 248 -0.80 0.58 7.58
CA VAL A 248 -1.12 -0.71 6.95
C VAL A 248 0.12 -1.29 6.27
N ALA A 249 0.93 -0.47 5.57
CA ALA A 249 2.18 -0.93 4.94
C ALA A 249 3.16 -1.49 5.97
N LEU A 250 3.37 -0.80 7.10
CA LEU A 250 4.25 -1.23 8.17
C LEU A 250 3.75 -2.51 8.84
N VAL A 251 2.45 -2.60 9.15
CA VAL A 251 1.84 -3.79 9.77
C VAL A 251 1.95 -4.99 8.85
N VAL A 252 1.61 -4.83 7.56
CA VAL A 252 1.67 -5.93 6.60
C VAL A 252 3.11 -6.38 6.36
N ALA A 253 4.06 -5.46 6.23
CA ALA A 253 5.47 -5.78 6.02
C ALA A 253 6.09 -6.50 7.24
N ASN A 254 5.74 -6.08 8.45
CA ASN A 254 6.33 -6.62 9.68
C ASN A 254 5.62 -7.87 10.20
N CYS A 255 4.28 -7.83 10.29
CA CYS A 255 3.49 -8.85 10.97
C CYS A 255 2.98 -9.97 10.05
N VAL A 256 2.75 -9.67 8.76
CA VAL A 256 2.17 -10.63 7.82
C VAL A 256 3.23 -11.19 6.87
N ALA A 257 4.06 -10.32 6.30
CA ALA A 257 5.11 -10.73 5.37
C ALA A 257 6.40 -11.20 6.06
N ASP A 258 6.54 -10.97 7.37
CA ASP A 258 7.74 -11.30 8.18
C ASP A 258 9.06 -10.85 7.52
N LEU A 259 9.04 -9.78 6.69
CA LEU A 259 10.20 -9.34 5.90
C LEU A 259 11.41 -9.04 6.77
N PHE A 260 11.20 -8.47 7.96
CA PHE A 260 12.28 -8.15 8.90
C PHE A 260 12.84 -9.41 9.56
N LYS A 261 12.02 -10.42 9.85
CA LYS A 261 12.48 -11.70 10.42
C LYS A 261 13.26 -12.51 9.40
N GLU A 262 12.78 -12.57 8.15
CA GLU A 262 13.49 -13.25 7.06
C GLU A 262 14.88 -12.65 6.87
N ARG A 263 14.97 -11.32 6.88
CA ARG A 263 16.26 -10.65 6.78
C ARG A 263 17.18 -10.96 7.93
N ARG A 264 16.69 -10.95 9.18
CA ARG A 264 17.51 -11.32 10.35
C ARG A 264 18.03 -12.75 10.25
N ARG A 265 17.19 -13.72 9.86
CA ARG A 265 17.62 -15.11 9.64
C ARG A 265 18.73 -15.20 8.60
N PHE A 266 18.53 -14.55 7.45
CA PHE A 266 19.53 -14.52 6.39
C PHE A 266 20.89 -13.97 6.88
N LEU A 267 20.89 -12.89 7.63
CA LEU A 267 22.12 -12.31 8.20
C LEU A 267 22.80 -13.24 9.22
N THR A 268 22.00 -13.95 10.03
CA THR A 268 22.52 -14.92 10.99
C THR A 268 23.17 -16.10 10.28
N GLU A 269 22.53 -16.64 9.23
CA GLU A 269 23.08 -17.73 8.43
C GLU A 269 24.35 -17.32 7.67
N GLU A 270 24.43 -16.09 7.15
CA GLU A 270 25.67 -15.57 6.54
C GLU A 270 26.82 -15.44 7.57
N LYS A 271 26.50 -14.98 8.80
CA LYS A 271 27.49 -14.93 9.88
C LYS A 271 28.00 -16.32 10.26
N HIS A 272 27.12 -17.32 10.36
CA HIS A 272 27.54 -18.69 10.65
C HIS A 272 28.40 -19.28 9.54
N ARG A 273 27.99 -19.13 8.28
CA ARG A 273 28.82 -19.57 7.12
C ARG A 273 30.21 -18.90 7.13
N ALA A 274 30.29 -17.61 7.43
CA ALA A 274 31.58 -16.93 7.50
C ALA A 274 32.48 -17.48 8.64
N ALA A 275 31.90 -17.82 9.80
CA ALA A 275 32.62 -18.41 10.92
C ALA A 275 33.10 -19.85 10.61
N ASP A 276 32.26 -20.66 9.95
CA ASP A 276 32.62 -22.02 9.52
C ASP A 276 33.78 -22.02 8.51
N TYR A 277 33.77 -21.07 7.54
CA TYR A 277 34.88 -20.88 6.60
C TYR A 277 36.18 -20.44 7.26
N GLU A 278 36.11 -19.62 8.35
CA GLU A 278 37.30 -19.25 9.12
C GLU A 278 37.91 -20.43 9.88
N THR A 279 37.06 -21.36 10.34
CA THR A 279 37.51 -22.58 11.04
C THR A 279 38.06 -23.65 10.11
N GLU A 280 37.57 -23.72 8.86
CA GLU A 280 38.00 -24.71 7.85
C GLU A 280 39.21 -24.28 7.00
N GLY A 281 39.83 -23.12 7.26
CA GLY A 281 41.00 -22.64 6.53
C GLY A 281 40.71 -22.20 5.07
N GLY A 282 39.50 -21.74 4.81
CA GLY A 282 39.05 -21.29 3.48
C GLY A 282 39.85 -20.12 2.91
N THR A 283 39.87 -19.99 1.58
CA THR A 283 40.67 -19.00 0.89
C THR A 283 40.27 -17.55 1.25
N GLN A 284 41.27 -16.69 1.42
CA GLN A 284 41.13 -15.29 1.86
C GLN A 284 40.22 -14.44 0.97
N ASN A 285 40.07 -14.81 -0.32
CA ASN A 285 39.17 -14.14 -1.25
C ASN A 285 37.67 -14.42 -1.02
N GLU A 286 37.31 -15.63 -0.59
CA GLU A 286 35.94 -16.00 -0.23
C GLU A 286 35.52 -15.41 1.10
N LEU A 287 36.45 -15.40 2.08
CA LEU A 287 36.28 -14.71 3.37
C LEU A 287 36.05 -13.20 3.20
N THR A 288 36.77 -12.56 2.30
CA THR A 288 36.60 -11.12 2.02
C THR A 288 35.23 -10.83 1.42
N GLY A 289 34.72 -11.72 0.55
CA GLY A 289 33.38 -11.64 -0.01
C GLY A 289 32.27 -11.77 1.04
N LEU A 290 32.40 -12.72 1.97
CA LEU A 290 31.46 -12.95 3.07
C LEU A 290 31.52 -11.83 4.11
N ARG A 291 32.72 -11.40 4.52
CA ARG A 291 32.92 -10.26 5.45
C ARG A 291 32.37 -8.95 4.88
N SER A 292 32.56 -8.67 3.59
CA SER A 292 32.00 -7.47 2.97
C SER A 292 30.47 -7.46 2.95
N ALA A 293 29.84 -8.64 2.81
CA ALA A 293 28.41 -8.79 2.94
C ALA A 293 27.95 -8.47 4.39
N VAL A 294 28.57 -9.06 5.40
CA VAL A 294 28.27 -8.84 6.83
C VAL A 294 28.56 -7.40 7.26
N THR A 295 29.67 -6.80 6.83
CA THR A 295 30.06 -5.42 7.24
C THR A 295 29.19 -4.35 6.58
N SER A 296 28.73 -4.58 5.35
CA SER A 296 27.75 -3.71 4.67
C SER A 296 26.41 -3.67 5.42
N TYR A 297 26.14 -4.67 6.25
CA TYR A 297 24.90 -4.82 7.01
C TYR A 297 25.01 -4.35 8.47
N ASN A 298 26.15 -4.51 9.13
CA ASN A 298 26.37 -4.07 10.52
C ASN A 298 26.35 -2.53 10.69
N GLY A 299 26.53 -1.77 9.60
CA GLY A 299 26.35 -0.31 9.60
C GLY A 299 24.92 0.14 9.90
N ILE A 300 23.94 -0.77 9.78
CA ILE A 300 22.51 -0.49 10.01
C ILE A 300 22.13 -0.84 11.46
N GLU A 301 22.68 -1.91 12.04
CA GLU A 301 22.40 -2.31 13.44
C GLU A 301 22.94 -1.30 14.48
N ARG A 302 23.98 -0.54 14.16
CA ARG A 302 24.50 0.50 15.08
C ARG A 302 23.60 1.70 15.23
N ASN A 303 22.70 1.96 14.27
CA ASN A 303 21.73 3.06 14.35
C ASN A 303 20.38 2.67 14.99
N GLU A 304 20.08 1.39 15.16
CA GLU A 304 18.82 0.96 15.80
C GLU A 304 18.93 0.88 17.33
N ASN A 305 20.13 0.90 17.91
CA ASN A 305 20.36 0.93 19.37
C ASN A 305 20.45 2.35 19.95
N VAL A 306 20.09 3.39 19.20
CA VAL A 306 20.15 4.81 19.59
C VAL A 306 18.78 5.51 19.44
N ILE A 307 17.67 4.77 19.39
CA ILE A 307 16.34 5.38 19.52
C ILE A 307 15.56 4.65 20.62
#